data_7f32b88c073a40d677af78b21ace8afb
#
_entry.id   7f32b88c073a40d677af78b21ace8afb
#
_cell.length_a   1.000
_cell.length_b   1.000
_cell.length_c   1.000
_cell.angle_alpha   90.00
_cell.angle_beta   90.00
_cell.angle_gamma   90.00
#
_symmetry.space_group_name_H-M   'P 1'
#
loop_
_entity.id
_entity.type
_entity.pdbx_description
1 polymer ?
#
loop_
_entity_poly.entity_id
_entity_poly.type
_entity_poly.pdbx_seq_one_letter_code
_entity_poly.pdbx_strand_id
1 'polypeptide(L)'
;MNRQGDKGSVLSGYRVLDLTDDKGMLCSRYLADMGAEVIRVEKPGGSAKSPFSWENLGKRAVTLNIELEPGQEVFRRLAENADVLVESYPPGYLEALGLGYPRLSQINPRLVMASITAFGQRGSYRDDKSCDLVASALGGQMYVCGEAESPPLKPFGSQSYYLAAIFAAIGVMLALWHRHTSGRGQHVDISLLECVAAALDHVLVRYFYQGAVAKRQGSLYWSNAFRIFPCRDGHILFSLFQQWETLVEWLASDGMAEDLTDEKWRDRGYRLQHLDHIIEVLERWTKSHTVAELVEVGQLMRFPWAEVASISRILASPQLKERDFWVEVELPESGKRYKFPGAPVKLSRSPWRVGIDNNR
;
A
#
# COMPACT_ATOMS: atom_id res chain seq x y z
N MET A 1 -10.39 -35.98 0.81
CA MET A 1 -11.07 -34.80 1.40
C MET A 1 -11.37 -33.81 0.27
N ASN A 2 -12.65 -33.58 -0.03
CA ASN A 2 -13.05 -32.68 -1.12
C ASN A 2 -12.63 -31.24 -0.77
N ARG A 3 -11.77 -30.65 -1.61
CA ARG A 3 -11.43 -29.22 -1.59
C ARG A 3 -12.66 -28.44 -2.07
N GLN A 4 -13.61 -28.17 -1.18
CA GLN A 4 -14.71 -27.23 -1.45
C GLN A 4 -14.26 -25.80 -1.12
N GLY A 5 -13.33 -25.25 -1.93
CA GLY A 5 -13.13 -23.82 -2.00
C GLY A 5 -14.28 -23.17 -2.79
N ASP A 6 -14.56 -21.92 -2.52
CA ASP A 6 -15.54 -21.14 -3.29
C ASP A 6 -15.14 -21.15 -4.78
N LYS A 7 -15.89 -21.92 -5.61
CA LYS A 7 -15.60 -22.16 -7.02
C LYS A 7 -15.60 -20.90 -7.92
N GLY A 8 -15.74 -19.73 -7.32
CA GLY A 8 -15.80 -18.44 -8.02
C GLY A 8 -14.62 -17.50 -7.79
N SER A 9 -13.69 -17.80 -6.88
CA SER A 9 -12.56 -16.91 -6.56
C SER A 9 -11.27 -17.30 -7.29
N VAL A 10 -10.39 -16.33 -7.54
CA VAL A 10 -9.14 -16.48 -8.33
C VAL A 10 -8.23 -17.58 -7.78
N LEU A 11 -8.10 -17.66 -6.45
CA LEU A 11 -7.21 -18.60 -5.76
C LEU A 11 -7.97 -19.74 -5.08
N SER A 12 -9.21 -20.02 -5.50
CA SER A 12 -9.95 -21.19 -5.01
C SER A 12 -9.15 -22.47 -5.23
N GLY A 13 -8.99 -23.25 -4.15
CA GLY A 13 -8.25 -24.51 -4.16
C GLY A 13 -6.74 -24.36 -3.91
N TYR A 14 -6.21 -23.16 -3.79
CA TYR A 14 -4.85 -22.94 -3.31
C TYR A 14 -4.78 -22.90 -1.79
N ARG A 15 -3.73 -23.49 -1.23
CA ARG A 15 -3.44 -23.48 0.21
C ARG A 15 -2.18 -22.68 0.50
N VAL A 16 -2.28 -21.73 1.44
CA VAL A 16 -1.21 -20.86 1.88
C VAL A 16 -0.89 -21.12 3.35
N LEU A 17 0.36 -21.34 3.68
CA LEU A 17 0.88 -21.31 5.05
C LEU A 17 1.41 -19.92 5.33
N ASP A 18 1.02 -19.36 6.47
CA ASP A 18 1.39 -17.99 6.89
C ASP A 18 2.20 -18.06 8.19
N LEU A 19 3.47 -17.73 8.10
CA LEU A 19 4.44 -17.58 9.19
C LEU A 19 4.89 -16.12 9.36
N THR A 20 4.05 -15.16 8.99
CA THR A 20 4.44 -13.76 8.97
C THR A 20 4.16 -13.03 10.29
N ASP A 21 4.96 -12.01 10.54
CA ASP A 21 4.66 -10.92 11.47
C ASP A 21 4.08 -9.69 10.70
N ASP A 22 4.06 -8.52 11.33
CA ASP A 22 3.53 -7.26 10.77
C ASP A 22 4.05 -6.92 9.39
N LYS A 23 5.26 -7.36 9.03
CA LYS A 23 5.87 -7.09 7.72
C LYS A 23 5.14 -7.78 6.57
N GLY A 24 4.57 -8.97 6.83
CA GLY A 24 4.03 -9.82 5.78
C GLY A 24 2.55 -10.19 5.90
N MET A 25 1.90 -9.91 7.05
CA MET A 25 0.50 -10.31 7.30
C MET A 25 -0.47 -9.93 6.20
N LEU A 26 -0.30 -8.76 5.59
CA LEU A 26 -1.17 -8.29 4.52
C LEU A 26 -1.01 -9.07 3.21
N CYS A 27 0.18 -9.60 2.93
CA CYS A 27 0.38 -10.45 1.75
C CYS A 27 -0.55 -11.67 1.81
N SER A 28 -0.48 -12.44 2.87
CA SER A 28 -1.31 -13.63 3.05
C SER A 28 -2.80 -13.29 3.22
N ARG A 29 -3.13 -12.11 3.77
CA ARG A 29 -4.49 -11.58 3.79
C ARG A 29 -5.03 -11.35 2.39
N TYR A 30 -4.28 -10.72 1.48
CA TYR A 30 -4.71 -10.52 0.09
C TYR A 30 -4.95 -11.86 -0.62
N LEU A 31 -4.13 -12.87 -0.35
CA LEU A 31 -4.34 -14.21 -0.90
C LEU A 31 -5.62 -14.86 -0.35
N ALA A 32 -5.94 -14.66 0.93
CA ALA A 32 -7.20 -15.13 1.54
C ALA A 32 -8.42 -14.44 0.90
N ASP A 33 -8.37 -13.12 0.75
CA ASP A 33 -9.45 -12.34 0.11
C ASP A 33 -9.69 -12.75 -1.35
N MET A 34 -8.67 -13.28 -2.03
CA MET A 34 -8.77 -13.86 -3.37
C MET A 34 -9.21 -15.32 -3.37
N GLY A 35 -9.55 -15.90 -2.22
CA GLY A 35 -10.15 -17.23 -2.07
C GLY A 35 -9.19 -18.36 -1.75
N ALA A 36 -7.92 -18.09 -1.44
CA ALA A 36 -7.01 -19.11 -0.93
C ALA A 36 -7.39 -19.55 0.48
N GLU A 37 -7.19 -20.84 0.79
CA GLU A 37 -7.22 -21.34 2.17
C GLU A 37 -5.92 -20.93 2.86
N VAL A 38 -5.98 -19.92 3.73
CA VAL A 38 -4.79 -19.44 4.47
C VAL A 38 -4.79 -20.02 5.89
N ILE A 39 -3.72 -20.75 6.21
CA ILE A 39 -3.46 -21.32 7.54
C ILE A 39 -2.31 -20.54 8.18
N ARG A 40 -2.66 -19.71 9.15
CA ARG A 40 -1.69 -19.00 9.97
C ARG A 40 -1.15 -19.92 11.06
N VAL A 41 0.16 -20.09 11.09
CA VAL A 41 0.86 -20.91 12.06
C VAL A 41 1.44 -20.01 13.15
N GLU A 42 0.96 -20.18 14.38
CA GLU A 42 1.34 -19.36 15.53
C GLU A 42 2.10 -20.18 16.57
N LYS A 43 3.14 -19.57 17.16
CA LYS A 43 3.88 -20.21 18.28
C LYS A 43 2.99 -20.26 19.52
N PRO A 44 3.01 -21.37 20.32
CA PRO A 44 2.33 -21.45 21.62
C PRO A 44 2.76 -20.30 22.55
N GLY A 45 1.80 -19.63 23.17
CA GLY A 45 2.06 -18.50 24.06
C GLY A 45 2.64 -17.26 23.37
N GLY A 46 2.72 -17.27 22.05
CA GLY A 46 3.06 -16.08 21.29
C GLY A 46 2.05 -14.95 21.57
N SER A 47 2.55 -13.74 21.68
CA SER A 47 1.69 -12.55 21.71
C SER A 47 1.00 -12.44 20.36
N ALA A 48 -0.09 -13.19 20.19
CA ALA A 48 -0.99 -12.91 19.11
C ALA A 48 -1.43 -11.45 19.29
N LYS A 49 -0.95 -10.54 18.43
CA LYS A 49 -1.81 -9.39 18.12
C LYS A 49 -3.17 -10.02 17.88
N SER A 50 -4.19 -9.51 18.53
CA SER A 50 -5.54 -10.08 18.49
C SER A 50 -5.73 -10.84 17.18
N PRO A 51 -6.17 -12.12 17.19
CA PRO A 51 -6.48 -12.85 15.96
C PRO A 51 -7.47 -12.09 15.07
N PHE A 52 -8.05 -11.03 15.61
CA PHE A 52 -9.00 -10.10 15.00
C PHE A 52 -8.36 -8.80 14.50
N SER A 53 -7.01 -8.72 14.35
CA SER A 53 -6.45 -7.64 13.56
C SER A 53 -7.01 -7.76 12.13
N TRP A 54 -7.31 -6.62 11.51
CA TRP A 54 -7.86 -6.61 10.15
C TRP A 54 -6.94 -7.34 9.15
N GLU A 55 -5.64 -7.43 9.44
CA GLU A 55 -4.64 -8.16 8.66
C GLU A 55 -4.83 -9.68 8.71
N ASN A 56 -5.58 -10.19 9.68
CA ASN A 56 -5.82 -11.63 9.83
C ASN A 56 -7.22 -12.09 9.38
N LEU A 57 -8.06 -11.16 8.91
CA LEU A 57 -9.38 -11.52 8.38
C LEU A 57 -9.25 -12.58 7.27
N GLY A 58 -10.13 -13.57 7.28
CA GLY A 58 -10.14 -14.65 6.29
C GLY A 58 -9.10 -15.75 6.49
N LYS A 59 -8.27 -15.69 7.53
CA LYS A 59 -7.27 -16.71 7.86
C LYS A 59 -7.79 -17.65 8.95
N ARG A 60 -7.34 -18.92 8.90
CA ARG A 60 -7.48 -19.89 9.99
C ARG A 60 -6.20 -19.95 10.78
N ALA A 61 -6.26 -19.94 12.11
CA ALA A 61 -5.08 -20.05 12.96
C ALA A 61 -4.89 -21.47 13.48
N VAL A 62 -3.64 -21.93 13.53
CA VAL A 62 -3.22 -23.16 14.21
C VAL A 62 -2.02 -22.85 15.08
N THR A 63 -1.98 -23.43 16.29
CA THR A 63 -0.86 -23.27 17.20
C THR A 63 0.13 -24.42 16.99
N LEU A 64 1.38 -24.10 16.61
CA LEU A 64 2.42 -25.08 16.35
C LEU A 64 3.80 -24.49 16.70
N ASN A 65 4.56 -25.22 17.53
CA ASN A 65 5.93 -24.82 17.85
C ASN A 65 6.93 -25.45 16.86
N ILE A 66 7.31 -24.69 15.84
CA ILE A 66 8.28 -25.11 14.82
C ILE A 66 9.75 -25.10 15.32
N GLU A 67 10.03 -24.64 16.54
CA GLU A 67 11.36 -24.73 17.14
C GLU A 67 11.64 -26.14 17.70
N LEU A 68 10.62 -26.94 17.89
CA LEU A 68 10.72 -28.32 18.39
C LEU A 68 10.55 -29.32 17.23
N GLU A 69 11.34 -30.41 17.26
CA GLU A 69 11.30 -31.43 16.19
C GLU A 69 9.90 -31.98 15.91
N PRO A 70 9.04 -32.28 16.90
CA PRO A 70 7.66 -32.72 16.60
C PRO A 70 6.86 -31.65 15.83
N GLY A 71 7.08 -30.36 16.13
CA GLY A 71 6.44 -29.26 15.42
C GLY A 71 6.97 -29.09 14.00
N GLN A 72 8.26 -29.26 13.78
CA GLN A 72 8.89 -29.25 12.46
C GLN A 72 8.34 -30.37 11.58
N GLU A 73 8.17 -31.58 12.12
CA GLU A 73 7.62 -32.70 11.39
C GLU A 73 6.16 -32.45 10.96
N VAL A 74 5.33 -31.90 11.86
CA VAL A 74 3.97 -31.49 11.50
C VAL A 74 3.99 -30.41 10.44
N PHE A 75 4.89 -29.43 10.55
CA PHE A 75 5.01 -28.35 9.56
C PHE A 75 5.44 -28.88 8.19
N ARG A 76 6.39 -29.83 8.10
CA ARG A 76 6.78 -30.46 6.83
C ARG A 76 5.57 -31.14 6.15
N ARG A 77 4.73 -31.85 6.90
CA ARG A 77 3.50 -32.45 6.38
C ARG A 77 2.48 -31.43 5.89
N LEU A 78 2.38 -30.28 6.55
CA LEU A 78 1.57 -29.16 6.05
C LEU A 78 2.13 -28.63 4.73
N ALA A 79 3.45 -28.47 4.64
CA ALA A 79 4.14 -27.95 3.45
C ALA A 79 4.05 -28.90 2.23
N GLU A 80 3.96 -30.22 2.43
CA GLU A 80 3.74 -31.21 1.35
C GLU A 80 2.50 -30.88 0.51
N ASN A 81 1.48 -30.32 1.15
CA ASN A 81 0.17 -30.03 0.54
C ASN A 81 -0.11 -28.55 0.39
N ALA A 82 0.88 -27.69 0.64
CA ALA A 82 0.75 -26.26 0.48
C ALA A 82 1.16 -25.82 -0.94
N ASP A 83 0.49 -24.82 -1.45
CA ASP A 83 0.85 -24.17 -2.71
C ASP A 83 1.82 -23.00 -2.47
N VAL A 84 1.64 -22.29 -1.35
CA VAL A 84 2.42 -21.11 -0.98
C VAL A 84 2.79 -21.18 0.50
N LEU A 85 4.00 -20.77 0.83
CA LEU A 85 4.46 -20.43 2.17
C LEU A 85 4.87 -18.97 2.17
N VAL A 86 4.29 -18.14 3.05
CA VAL A 86 4.71 -16.76 3.28
C VAL A 86 5.31 -16.65 4.67
N GLU A 87 6.53 -16.12 4.77
CA GLU A 87 7.22 -15.98 6.06
C GLU A 87 7.93 -14.62 6.16
N SER A 88 8.27 -14.21 7.37
CA SER A 88 8.99 -12.96 7.64
C SER A 88 10.02 -13.05 8.76
N TYR A 89 10.56 -14.26 8.97
CA TYR A 89 11.65 -14.49 9.91
C TYR A 89 12.97 -13.84 9.45
N PRO A 90 13.92 -13.65 10.32
CA PRO A 90 15.28 -13.27 9.93
C PRO A 90 15.86 -14.27 8.93
N PRO A 91 16.64 -13.80 7.93
CA PRO A 91 17.28 -14.67 6.94
C PRO A 91 18.09 -15.80 7.62
N GLY A 92 17.92 -17.02 7.14
CA GLY A 92 18.60 -18.20 7.69
C GLY A 92 17.88 -18.87 8.86
N TYR A 93 16.85 -18.25 9.46
CA TYR A 93 16.14 -18.84 10.60
C TYR A 93 15.44 -20.16 10.24
N LEU A 94 14.65 -20.17 9.18
CA LEU A 94 13.96 -21.39 8.75
C LEU A 94 14.94 -22.43 8.20
N GLU A 95 16.02 -22.02 7.57
CA GLU A 95 17.10 -22.91 7.13
C GLU A 95 17.73 -23.65 8.33
N ALA A 96 18.00 -22.95 9.42
CA ALA A 96 18.57 -23.55 10.65
C ALA A 96 17.63 -24.58 11.29
N LEU A 97 16.31 -24.44 11.07
CA LEU A 97 15.31 -25.40 11.51
C LEU A 97 15.05 -26.54 10.50
N GLY A 98 15.75 -26.57 9.37
CA GLY A 98 15.48 -27.52 8.28
C GLY A 98 14.13 -27.28 7.58
N LEU A 99 13.61 -26.06 7.66
CA LEU A 99 12.34 -25.61 7.08
C LEU A 99 12.54 -24.53 5.99
N GLY A 100 13.79 -24.28 5.57
CA GLY A 100 14.09 -23.35 4.48
C GLY A 100 13.69 -23.88 3.11
N TYR A 101 13.62 -22.98 2.12
CA TYR A 101 13.22 -23.34 0.75
C TYR A 101 14.00 -24.51 0.14
N PRO A 102 15.35 -24.62 0.26
CA PRO A 102 16.08 -25.73 -0.30
C PRO A 102 15.60 -27.10 0.20
N ARG A 103 15.18 -27.19 1.45
CA ARG A 103 14.66 -28.42 2.03
C ARG A 103 13.20 -28.66 1.68
N LEU A 104 12.35 -27.63 1.80
CA LEU A 104 10.93 -27.76 1.53
C LEU A 104 10.64 -28.01 0.04
N SER A 105 11.44 -27.47 -0.88
CA SER A 105 11.33 -27.74 -2.32
C SER A 105 11.66 -29.18 -2.73
N GLN A 106 12.44 -29.92 -1.92
CA GLN A 106 12.67 -31.35 -2.10
C GLN A 106 11.42 -32.15 -1.73
N ILE A 107 10.69 -31.71 -0.70
CA ILE A 107 9.46 -32.35 -0.23
C ILE A 107 8.30 -32.01 -1.18
N ASN A 108 8.19 -30.74 -1.54
CA ASN A 108 7.17 -30.23 -2.46
C ASN A 108 7.81 -29.35 -3.54
N PRO A 109 8.19 -29.92 -4.70
CA PRO A 109 8.81 -29.17 -5.79
C PRO A 109 7.91 -28.08 -6.41
N ARG A 110 6.61 -28.08 -6.07
CA ARG A 110 5.64 -27.09 -6.54
C ARG A 110 5.44 -25.94 -5.56
N LEU A 111 6.07 -25.97 -4.39
CA LEU A 111 5.92 -24.95 -3.37
C LEU A 111 6.49 -23.61 -3.85
N VAL A 112 5.70 -22.55 -3.75
CA VAL A 112 6.15 -21.16 -3.84
C VAL A 112 6.39 -20.65 -2.42
N MET A 113 7.62 -20.24 -2.11
CA MET A 113 7.95 -19.66 -0.81
C MET A 113 8.28 -18.17 -0.99
N ALA A 114 7.59 -17.31 -0.23
CA ALA A 114 7.84 -15.87 -0.21
C ALA A 114 8.41 -15.46 1.15
N SER A 115 9.63 -14.93 1.16
CA SER A 115 10.31 -14.43 2.34
C SER A 115 10.33 -12.90 2.33
N ILE A 116 9.68 -12.28 3.32
CA ILE A 116 9.55 -10.82 3.42
C ILE A 116 10.44 -10.34 4.55
N THR A 117 11.59 -9.77 4.21
CA THR A 117 12.58 -9.33 5.18
C THR A 117 12.94 -7.87 5.01
N ALA A 118 13.65 -7.30 5.97
CA ALA A 118 14.02 -5.90 5.94
C ALA A 118 14.87 -5.55 4.71
N PHE A 119 15.86 -6.41 4.41
CA PHE A 119 16.91 -6.13 3.43
C PHE A 119 17.10 -7.23 2.40
N GLY A 120 16.20 -8.22 2.33
CA GLY A 120 16.35 -9.40 1.47
C GLY A 120 17.19 -10.51 2.11
N GLN A 121 17.32 -11.62 1.39
CA GLN A 121 18.04 -12.81 1.83
C GLN A 121 19.56 -12.69 1.64
N ARG A 122 20.03 -11.61 0.99
CA ARG A 122 21.44 -11.39 0.63
C ARG A 122 21.80 -9.91 0.81
N GLY A 123 23.09 -9.61 0.78
CA GLY A 123 23.62 -8.25 0.87
C GLY A 123 24.18 -7.91 2.25
N SER A 124 24.84 -6.76 2.34
CA SER A 124 25.59 -6.33 3.52
C SER A 124 24.71 -6.03 4.74
N TYR A 125 23.45 -5.68 4.53
CA TYR A 125 22.48 -5.36 5.60
C TYR A 125 21.58 -6.53 5.98
N ARG A 126 21.80 -7.71 5.38
CA ARG A 126 20.96 -8.90 5.54
C ARG A 126 20.55 -9.18 6.99
N ASP A 127 21.51 -9.09 7.90
CA ASP A 127 21.37 -9.47 9.31
C ASP A 127 21.09 -8.25 10.23
N ASP A 128 20.95 -7.05 9.64
CA ASP A 128 20.69 -5.83 10.40
C ASP A 128 19.24 -5.76 10.92
N LYS A 129 19.09 -5.08 12.05
CA LYS A 129 17.76 -4.84 12.64
C LYS A 129 17.02 -3.74 11.92
N SER A 130 15.74 -3.95 11.69
CA SER A 130 14.88 -2.98 11.01
C SER A 130 13.44 -3.01 11.52
N CYS A 131 12.75 -1.92 11.22
CA CYS A 131 11.30 -1.79 11.35
C CYS A 131 10.80 -0.91 10.20
N ASP A 132 9.49 -0.65 10.13
CA ASP A 132 8.90 0.23 9.11
C ASP A 132 9.61 1.59 9.00
N LEU A 133 9.94 2.20 10.15
CA LEU A 133 10.62 3.50 10.17
C LEU A 133 12.03 3.43 9.56
N VAL A 134 12.80 2.38 9.88
CA VAL A 134 14.15 2.17 9.35
C VAL A 134 14.10 1.92 7.84
N ALA A 135 13.18 1.08 7.38
CA ALA A 135 13.00 0.81 5.95
C ALA A 135 12.58 2.06 5.18
N SER A 136 11.68 2.89 5.74
CA SER A 136 11.28 4.17 5.14
C SER A 136 12.43 5.18 5.06
N ALA A 137 13.31 5.19 6.08
CA ALA A 137 14.47 6.08 6.10
C ALA A 137 15.53 5.66 5.07
N LEU A 138 15.95 4.39 5.11
CA LEU A 138 16.99 3.85 4.23
C LEU A 138 16.53 3.74 2.77
N GLY A 139 15.24 3.46 2.54
CA GLY A 139 14.64 3.41 1.20
C GLY A 139 14.42 4.78 0.57
N GLY A 140 14.78 5.87 1.25
CA GLY A 140 14.75 7.25 0.72
C GLY A 140 13.41 7.97 0.81
N GLN A 141 12.33 7.30 1.23
CA GLN A 141 11.00 7.90 1.31
C GLN A 141 10.97 9.11 2.26
N MET A 142 11.61 9.00 3.42
CA MET A 142 11.68 10.11 4.37
C MET A 142 12.49 11.31 3.85
N TYR A 143 13.50 11.06 3.02
CA TYR A 143 14.33 12.12 2.47
C TYR A 143 13.54 13.13 1.63
N VAL A 144 12.49 12.66 0.94
CA VAL A 144 11.66 13.49 0.05
C VAL A 144 10.32 13.91 0.67
N CYS A 145 10.02 13.49 1.89
CA CYS A 145 8.77 13.82 2.58
C CYS A 145 8.95 14.93 3.63
N GLY A 146 8.05 15.90 3.63
CA GLY A 146 7.98 16.99 4.61
C GLY A 146 8.26 18.37 4.03
N GLU A 147 8.21 19.38 4.88
CA GLU A 147 8.54 20.75 4.53
C GLU A 147 10.05 20.92 4.33
N ALA A 148 10.45 21.85 3.46
CA ALA A 148 11.84 22.05 3.08
C ALA A 148 12.74 22.35 4.29
N GLU A 149 12.27 23.22 5.19
CA GLU A 149 13.00 23.73 6.34
C GLU A 149 12.81 22.86 7.62
N SER A 150 11.95 21.84 7.55
CA SER A 150 11.69 20.95 8.68
C SER A 150 12.51 19.65 8.56
N PRO A 151 12.72 18.91 9.66
CA PRO A 151 13.29 17.56 9.59
C PRO A 151 12.46 16.65 8.67
N PRO A 152 13.10 15.63 8.04
CA PRO A 152 12.39 14.64 7.24
C PRO A 152 11.23 13.98 7.98
N LEU A 153 10.10 13.79 7.32
CA LEU A 153 8.91 13.16 7.88
C LEU A 153 8.67 11.79 7.27
N LYS A 154 8.11 10.89 8.07
CA LYS A 154 7.59 9.60 7.58
C LYS A 154 6.11 9.76 7.20
N PRO A 155 5.63 9.19 6.09
CA PRO A 155 4.21 9.07 5.82
C PRO A 155 3.49 8.32 6.94
N PHE A 156 2.23 8.69 7.21
CA PHE A 156 1.41 8.06 8.24
C PHE A 156 1.22 6.56 7.99
N GLY A 157 1.21 5.78 9.06
CA GLY A 157 1.02 4.32 9.02
C GLY A 157 2.30 3.56 8.65
N SER A 158 2.18 2.24 8.47
CA SER A 158 3.30 1.35 8.16
C SER A 158 3.44 1.15 6.65
N GLN A 159 3.75 2.23 5.93
CA GLN A 159 3.73 2.24 4.46
C GLN A 159 4.75 1.28 3.84
N SER A 160 5.93 1.09 4.45
CA SER A 160 6.92 0.13 3.94
C SER A 160 6.39 -1.31 4.01
N TYR A 161 5.62 -1.66 5.04
CA TYR A 161 5.00 -2.98 5.18
C TYR A 161 3.89 -3.19 4.15
N TYR A 162 3.07 -2.16 3.89
CA TYR A 162 2.04 -2.23 2.84
C TYR A 162 2.64 -2.41 1.45
N LEU A 163 3.69 -1.66 1.13
CA LEU A 163 4.41 -1.82 -0.13
C LEU A 163 4.99 -3.22 -0.28
N ALA A 164 5.70 -3.71 0.75
CA ALA A 164 6.26 -5.06 0.71
C ALA A 164 5.18 -6.15 0.58
N ALA A 165 4.05 -6.00 1.26
CA ALA A 165 2.93 -6.95 1.17
C ALA A 165 2.33 -6.99 -0.24
N ILE A 166 2.18 -5.84 -0.90
CA ILE A 166 1.69 -5.75 -2.29
C ILE A 166 2.71 -6.39 -3.25
N PHE A 167 3.99 -6.04 -3.16
CA PHE A 167 5.02 -6.63 -4.00
C PHE A 167 5.15 -8.15 -3.76
N ALA A 168 5.02 -8.61 -2.51
CA ALA A 168 5.02 -10.03 -2.19
C ALA A 168 3.81 -10.76 -2.81
N ALA A 169 2.62 -10.18 -2.71
CA ALA A 169 1.43 -10.76 -3.34
C ALA A 169 1.58 -10.85 -4.87
N ILE A 170 2.11 -9.79 -5.52
CA ILE A 170 2.44 -9.81 -6.95
C ILE A 170 3.47 -10.90 -7.25
N GLY A 171 4.56 -10.98 -6.49
CA GLY A 171 5.60 -11.99 -6.66
C GLY A 171 5.05 -13.41 -6.52
N VAL A 172 4.22 -13.67 -5.52
CA VAL A 172 3.54 -14.96 -5.34
C VAL A 172 2.65 -15.30 -6.53
N MET A 173 1.84 -14.35 -7.01
CA MET A 173 0.96 -14.56 -8.16
C MET A 173 1.75 -14.86 -9.44
N LEU A 174 2.84 -14.14 -9.68
CA LEU A 174 3.74 -14.42 -10.82
C LEU A 174 4.42 -15.79 -10.71
N ALA A 175 4.86 -16.18 -9.50
CA ALA A 175 5.43 -17.49 -9.26
C ALA A 175 4.41 -18.63 -9.47
N LEU A 176 3.17 -18.44 -9.01
CA LEU A 176 2.07 -19.37 -9.28
C LEU A 176 1.74 -19.45 -10.77
N TRP A 177 1.73 -18.32 -11.47
CA TRP A 177 1.54 -18.28 -12.92
C TRP A 177 2.64 -19.05 -13.65
N HIS A 178 3.91 -18.77 -13.35
CA HIS A 178 5.05 -19.50 -13.92
C HIS A 178 4.98 -21.01 -13.64
N ARG A 179 4.49 -21.41 -12.46
CA ARG A 179 4.31 -22.81 -12.09
C ARG A 179 3.34 -23.57 -13.00
N HIS A 180 2.36 -22.91 -13.64
CA HIS A 180 1.45 -23.56 -14.58
C HIS A 180 2.17 -24.13 -15.80
N THR A 181 3.25 -23.46 -16.26
CA THR A 181 4.03 -23.90 -17.42
C THR A 181 5.25 -24.73 -17.02
N SER A 182 5.95 -24.36 -15.95
CA SER A 182 7.17 -25.03 -15.50
C SER A 182 6.92 -26.29 -14.66
N GLY A 183 5.74 -26.40 -14.07
CA GLY A 183 5.43 -27.45 -13.08
C GLY A 183 6.12 -27.26 -11.72
N ARG A 184 6.99 -26.27 -11.57
CA ARG A 184 7.83 -26.04 -10.39
C ARG A 184 7.49 -24.72 -9.68
N GLY A 185 7.55 -24.74 -8.35
CA GLY A 185 7.56 -23.53 -7.52
C GLY A 185 8.92 -22.84 -7.52
N GLN A 186 9.02 -21.75 -6.79
CA GLN A 186 10.26 -20.99 -6.63
C GLN A 186 10.27 -20.21 -5.31
N HIS A 187 11.46 -19.74 -4.92
CA HIS A 187 11.64 -18.81 -3.82
C HIS A 187 11.50 -17.37 -4.32
N VAL A 188 10.67 -16.59 -3.64
CA VAL A 188 10.44 -15.16 -3.90
C VAL A 188 11.02 -14.39 -2.72
N ASP A 189 12.10 -13.67 -2.94
CA ASP A 189 12.81 -12.86 -1.95
C ASP A 189 12.32 -11.41 -2.04
N ILE A 190 11.76 -10.88 -0.94
CA ILE A 190 11.19 -9.54 -0.87
C ILE A 190 11.92 -8.73 0.19
N SER A 191 12.51 -7.61 -0.22
CA SER A 191 13.19 -6.63 0.63
C SER A 191 12.31 -5.40 0.85
N LEU A 192 12.02 -5.05 2.11
CA LEU A 192 11.30 -3.82 2.45
C LEU A 192 12.01 -2.59 1.88
N LEU A 193 13.35 -2.54 2.04
CA LEU A 193 14.18 -1.46 1.51
C LEU A 193 13.97 -1.26 0.00
N GLU A 194 14.03 -2.35 -0.76
CA GLU A 194 13.87 -2.29 -2.21
C GLU A 194 12.44 -1.91 -2.62
N CYS A 195 11.43 -2.41 -1.91
CA CYS A 195 10.04 -2.03 -2.14
C CYS A 195 9.82 -0.52 -1.94
N VAL A 196 10.41 0.06 -0.89
CA VAL A 196 10.34 1.50 -0.64
C VAL A 196 11.08 2.28 -1.73
N ALA A 197 12.30 1.86 -2.09
CA ALA A 197 13.08 2.52 -3.13
C ALA A 197 12.39 2.45 -4.50
N ALA A 198 11.77 1.30 -4.84
CA ALA A 198 11.00 1.13 -6.07
C ALA A 198 9.76 2.03 -6.14
N ALA A 199 9.21 2.43 -5.00
CA ALA A 199 8.03 3.29 -4.90
C ALA A 199 8.35 4.79 -4.88
N LEU A 200 9.62 5.19 -5.03
CA LEU A 200 10.03 6.61 -5.04
C LEU A 200 9.66 7.36 -6.34
N ASP A 201 8.79 6.77 -7.16
CA ASP A 201 8.30 7.37 -8.40
C ASP A 201 9.45 7.87 -9.29
N HIS A 202 9.38 9.14 -9.71
CA HIS A 202 10.36 9.75 -10.61
C HIS A 202 11.67 10.22 -9.92
N VAL A 203 11.82 10.09 -8.62
CA VAL A 203 12.97 10.62 -7.84
C VAL A 203 14.29 10.06 -8.37
N LEU A 204 14.42 8.74 -8.46
CA LEU A 204 15.63 8.09 -8.96
C LEU A 204 15.82 8.31 -10.46
N VAL A 205 14.74 8.26 -11.24
CA VAL A 205 14.76 8.48 -12.68
C VAL A 205 15.26 9.89 -13.01
N ARG A 206 14.76 10.92 -12.31
CA ARG A 206 15.22 12.31 -12.49
C ARG A 206 16.70 12.48 -12.15
N TYR A 207 17.17 11.81 -11.12
CA TYR A 207 18.59 11.83 -10.77
C TYR A 207 19.45 11.27 -11.91
N PHE A 208 19.12 10.09 -12.43
CA PHE A 208 19.89 9.45 -13.48
C PHE A 208 19.86 10.19 -14.83
N TYR A 209 18.72 10.76 -15.20
CA TYR A 209 18.57 11.42 -16.50
C TYR A 209 18.89 12.92 -16.50
N GLN A 210 18.74 13.59 -15.36
CA GLN A 210 18.85 15.05 -15.27
C GLN A 210 19.90 15.52 -14.26
N GLY A 211 20.50 14.62 -13.48
CA GLY A 211 21.35 14.98 -12.35
C GLY A 211 20.61 15.72 -11.22
N ALA A 212 19.28 15.75 -11.27
CA ALA A 212 18.46 16.52 -10.34
C ALA A 212 18.25 15.73 -9.04
N VAL A 213 18.72 16.30 -7.93
CA VAL A 213 18.48 15.76 -6.58
C VAL A 213 17.11 16.25 -6.10
N ALA A 214 16.20 15.30 -5.85
CA ALA A 214 14.88 15.62 -5.29
C ALA A 214 15.04 16.22 -3.88
N LYS A 215 14.18 17.19 -3.55
CA LYS A 215 14.14 17.86 -2.25
C LYS A 215 12.72 17.76 -1.69
N ARG A 216 12.59 17.96 -0.37
CA ARG A 216 11.28 18.15 0.25
C ARG A 216 10.68 19.45 -0.28
N GLN A 217 9.40 19.40 -0.62
CA GLN A 217 8.68 20.52 -1.23
C GLN A 217 7.42 20.92 -0.44
N GLY A 218 7.20 20.28 0.74
CA GLY A 218 6.01 20.52 1.54
C GLY A 218 4.72 20.19 0.78
N SER A 219 3.87 21.19 0.68
CA SER A 219 2.59 21.09 -0.01
C SER A 219 2.66 21.34 -1.51
N LEU A 220 3.86 21.54 -2.10
CA LEU A 220 4.07 21.63 -3.55
C LEU A 220 4.41 20.26 -4.13
N TYR A 221 3.78 19.90 -5.25
CA TYR A 221 3.94 18.61 -5.89
C TYR A 221 4.29 18.75 -7.38
N TRP A 222 4.96 17.73 -7.91
CA TRP A 222 5.28 17.59 -9.34
C TRP A 222 5.92 18.85 -9.96
N SER A 223 7.04 19.24 -9.42
CA SER A 223 7.76 20.44 -9.91
C SER A 223 6.89 21.68 -9.90
N ASN A 224 6.17 21.91 -8.81
CA ASN A 224 5.30 23.06 -8.56
C ASN A 224 4.02 23.10 -9.40
N ALA A 225 3.61 21.99 -10.02
CA ALA A 225 2.37 21.94 -10.78
C ALA A 225 1.10 21.93 -9.91
N PHE A 226 1.21 21.43 -8.69
CA PHE A 226 0.13 21.33 -7.72
C PHE A 226 0.54 21.83 -6.35
N ARG A 227 -0.44 22.37 -5.61
CA ARG A 227 -0.29 22.79 -4.22
C ARG A 227 -1.56 22.51 -3.44
N ILE A 228 -1.42 22.26 -2.13
CA ILE A 228 -2.54 22.26 -1.18
C ILE A 228 -2.74 23.69 -0.68
N PHE A 229 -3.98 24.20 -0.81
CA PHE A 229 -4.38 25.50 -0.28
C PHE A 229 -5.44 25.35 0.81
N PRO A 230 -5.41 26.22 1.85
CA PRO A 230 -6.51 26.29 2.81
C PRO A 230 -7.74 26.95 2.17
N CYS A 231 -8.92 26.44 2.53
CA CYS A 231 -10.21 27.02 2.25
C CYS A 231 -10.90 27.41 3.55
N ARG A 232 -12.09 28.00 3.46
CA ARG A 232 -12.88 28.41 4.64
C ARG A 232 -13.24 27.24 5.58
N ASP A 233 -13.38 26.03 5.03
CA ASP A 233 -13.87 24.83 5.73
C ASP A 233 -12.98 23.58 5.58
N GLY A 234 -11.78 23.72 5.01
CA GLY A 234 -10.88 22.61 4.80
C GLY A 234 -9.69 22.95 3.92
N HIS A 235 -9.24 21.96 3.12
CA HIS A 235 -8.12 22.14 2.21
C HIS A 235 -8.43 21.56 0.84
N ILE A 236 -7.91 22.19 -0.21
CA ILE A 236 -8.04 21.77 -1.61
C ILE A 236 -6.68 21.46 -2.21
N LEU A 237 -6.57 20.35 -2.94
CA LEU A 237 -5.47 20.12 -3.87
C LEU A 237 -5.79 20.85 -5.17
N PHE A 238 -4.88 21.72 -5.58
CA PHE A 238 -5.08 22.73 -6.62
C PHE A 238 -3.98 22.65 -7.68
N SER A 239 -4.33 22.70 -8.97
CA SER A 239 -3.37 22.84 -10.06
C SER A 239 -3.03 24.31 -10.31
N LEU A 240 -1.74 24.65 -10.35
CA LEU A 240 -1.27 26.04 -10.40
C LEU A 240 -1.23 26.64 -11.80
N PHE A 241 -0.98 25.82 -12.84
CA PHE A 241 -0.65 26.36 -14.17
C PHE A 241 -1.52 25.80 -15.29
N GLN A 242 -2.42 24.89 -15.00
CA GLN A 242 -3.36 24.42 -16.01
C GLN A 242 -4.46 25.45 -16.21
N GLN A 243 -4.81 25.71 -17.48
CA GLN A 243 -5.88 26.64 -17.84
C GLN A 243 -5.73 28.00 -17.14
N TRP A 244 -4.52 28.57 -17.21
CA TRP A 244 -4.15 29.78 -16.49
C TRP A 244 -5.12 30.94 -16.75
N GLU A 245 -5.48 31.18 -18.00
CA GLU A 245 -6.39 32.24 -18.39
C GLU A 245 -7.77 32.07 -17.73
N THR A 246 -8.33 30.88 -17.78
CA THR A 246 -9.63 30.56 -17.14
C THR A 246 -9.58 30.77 -15.63
N LEU A 247 -8.45 30.40 -15.00
CA LEU A 247 -8.25 30.63 -13.57
C LEU A 247 -8.24 32.13 -13.23
N VAL A 248 -7.47 32.90 -14.00
CA VAL A 248 -7.38 34.34 -13.77
C VAL A 248 -8.71 35.05 -14.04
N GLU A 249 -9.45 34.63 -15.06
CA GLU A 249 -10.81 35.13 -15.36
C GLU A 249 -11.76 34.87 -14.18
N TRP A 250 -11.67 33.67 -13.56
CA TRP A 250 -12.49 33.37 -12.39
C TRP A 250 -12.10 34.24 -11.20
N LEU A 251 -10.81 34.36 -10.87
CA LEU A 251 -10.36 35.27 -9.82
C LEU A 251 -10.80 36.72 -10.06
N ALA A 252 -10.76 37.16 -11.32
CA ALA A 252 -11.21 38.50 -11.73
C ALA A 252 -12.73 38.70 -11.56
N SER A 253 -13.53 37.66 -11.84
CA SER A 253 -14.98 37.72 -11.60
C SER A 253 -15.33 37.86 -10.12
N ASP A 254 -14.47 37.32 -9.24
CA ASP A 254 -14.59 37.45 -7.80
C ASP A 254 -13.93 38.74 -7.24
N GLY A 255 -13.31 39.53 -8.11
CA GLY A 255 -12.58 40.75 -7.74
C GLY A 255 -11.28 40.49 -6.98
N MET A 256 -10.69 39.32 -7.12
CA MET A 256 -9.53 38.87 -6.33
C MET A 256 -8.31 38.49 -7.20
N ALA A 257 -8.29 38.85 -8.48
CA ALA A 257 -7.17 38.54 -9.39
C ALA A 257 -5.94 39.41 -9.16
N GLU A 258 -6.08 40.55 -8.49
CA GLU A 258 -5.00 41.53 -8.28
C GLU A 258 -4.31 41.86 -9.62
N ASP A 259 -2.98 41.81 -9.67
CA ASP A 259 -2.20 42.05 -10.90
C ASP A 259 -2.05 40.83 -11.81
N LEU A 260 -2.64 39.67 -11.47
CA LEU A 260 -2.55 38.45 -12.27
C LEU A 260 -3.22 38.59 -13.64
N THR A 261 -4.03 39.63 -13.83
CA THR A 261 -4.61 40.02 -15.13
C THR A 261 -3.60 40.68 -16.09
N ASP A 262 -2.45 41.12 -15.60
CA ASP A 262 -1.43 41.76 -16.43
C ASP A 262 -0.84 40.80 -17.45
N GLU A 263 -0.47 41.31 -18.64
CA GLU A 263 0.07 40.49 -19.74
C GLU A 263 1.34 39.73 -19.39
N LYS A 264 2.18 40.25 -18.46
CA LYS A 264 3.40 39.56 -17.98
C LYS A 264 3.16 38.17 -17.43
N TRP A 265 1.96 37.93 -16.85
CA TRP A 265 1.60 36.64 -16.25
C TRP A 265 1.19 35.58 -17.28
N ARG A 266 1.05 35.92 -18.59
CA ARG A 266 0.85 34.93 -19.64
C ARG A 266 2.11 34.09 -19.89
N ASP A 267 3.30 34.65 -19.63
CA ASP A 267 4.55 33.93 -19.76
C ASP A 267 4.74 32.92 -18.63
N ARG A 268 4.91 31.65 -18.99
CA ARG A 268 5.09 30.57 -18.02
C ARG A 268 6.40 30.70 -17.23
N GLY A 269 7.47 31.19 -17.87
CA GLY A 269 8.76 31.39 -17.22
C GLY A 269 8.66 32.47 -16.15
N TYR A 270 7.94 33.55 -16.45
CA TYR A 270 7.66 34.63 -15.49
C TYR A 270 6.88 34.10 -14.27
N ARG A 271 5.82 33.29 -14.50
CA ARG A 271 5.05 32.67 -13.41
C ARG A 271 5.92 31.80 -12.50
N LEU A 272 6.83 30.99 -13.07
CA LEU A 272 7.73 30.14 -12.29
C LEU A 272 8.73 30.93 -11.45
N GLN A 273 9.17 32.08 -11.93
CA GLN A 273 10.08 32.98 -11.18
C GLN A 273 9.38 33.75 -10.07
N HIS A 274 8.06 33.95 -10.19
CA HIS A 274 7.25 34.71 -9.23
C HIS A 274 6.17 33.84 -8.57
N LEU A 275 6.49 32.57 -8.36
CA LEU A 275 5.54 31.58 -7.84
C LEU A 275 4.98 31.96 -6.45
N ASP A 276 5.80 32.55 -5.60
CA ASP A 276 5.39 32.93 -4.25
C ASP A 276 4.25 33.96 -4.29
N HIS A 277 4.33 34.96 -5.18
CA HIS A 277 3.26 35.93 -5.36
C HIS A 277 1.95 35.28 -5.82
N ILE A 278 2.02 34.38 -6.81
CA ILE A 278 0.85 33.63 -7.26
C ILE A 278 0.23 32.85 -6.08
N ILE A 279 1.07 32.18 -5.30
CA ILE A 279 0.62 31.41 -4.13
C ILE A 279 -0.11 32.31 -3.13
N GLU A 280 0.42 33.50 -2.84
CA GLU A 280 -0.21 34.44 -1.92
C GLU A 280 -1.59 34.91 -2.40
N VAL A 281 -1.71 35.27 -3.69
CA VAL A 281 -3.01 35.67 -4.28
C VAL A 281 -4.01 34.52 -4.23
N LEU A 282 -3.61 33.33 -4.66
CA LEU A 282 -4.46 32.15 -4.63
C LEU A 282 -4.87 31.75 -3.22
N GLU A 283 -3.98 31.88 -2.23
CA GLU A 283 -4.30 31.55 -0.84
C GLU A 283 -5.34 32.50 -0.25
N ARG A 284 -5.27 33.79 -0.57
CA ARG A 284 -6.32 34.76 -0.17
C ARG A 284 -7.66 34.40 -0.80
N TRP A 285 -7.67 34.06 -2.09
CA TRP A 285 -8.86 33.70 -2.82
C TRP A 285 -9.48 32.37 -2.32
N THR A 286 -8.69 31.33 -2.14
CA THR A 286 -9.20 30.03 -1.66
C THR A 286 -9.76 30.11 -0.25
N LYS A 287 -9.17 30.93 0.63
CA LYS A 287 -9.70 31.18 1.98
C LYS A 287 -11.07 31.84 2.01
N SER A 288 -11.48 32.53 0.96
CA SER A 288 -12.80 33.15 0.85
C SER A 288 -13.91 32.16 0.40
N HIS A 289 -13.53 30.96 -0.07
CA HIS A 289 -14.42 29.95 -0.60
C HIS A 289 -14.45 28.68 0.27
N THR A 290 -15.51 27.90 0.16
CA THR A 290 -15.55 26.53 0.66
C THR A 290 -14.86 25.57 -0.30
N VAL A 291 -14.41 24.43 0.20
CA VAL A 291 -13.85 23.37 -0.63
C VAL A 291 -14.86 22.90 -1.69
N ALA A 292 -16.14 22.76 -1.31
CA ALA A 292 -17.17 22.30 -2.22
C ALA A 292 -17.36 23.27 -3.38
N GLU A 293 -17.48 24.59 -3.12
CA GLU A 293 -17.60 25.63 -4.15
C GLU A 293 -16.47 25.54 -5.19
N LEU A 294 -15.20 25.48 -4.71
CA LEU A 294 -14.03 25.42 -5.61
C LEU A 294 -13.94 24.10 -6.38
N VAL A 295 -14.24 22.97 -5.74
CA VAL A 295 -14.15 21.66 -6.41
C VAL A 295 -15.25 21.49 -7.44
N GLU A 296 -16.50 21.84 -7.14
CA GLU A 296 -17.62 21.70 -8.08
C GLU A 296 -17.43 22.55 -9.34
N VAL A 297 -17.15 23.83 -9.15
CA VAL A 297 -16.93 24.76 -10.29
C VAL A 297 -15.63 24.42 -11.01
N GLY A 298 -14.55 24.10 -10.27
CA GLY A 298 -13.28 23.71 -10.85
C GLY A 298 -13.40 22.45 -11.73
N GLN A 299 -14.14 21.44 -11.30
CA GLN A 299 -14.40 20.24 -12.09
C GLN A 299 -15.22 20.54 -13.36
N LEU A 300 -16.22 21.41 -13.28
CA LEU A 300 -16.96 21.86 -14.45
C LEU A 300 -16.06 22.57 -15.47
N MET A 301 -15.09 23.35 -15.00
CA MET A 301 -14.05 23.98 -15.81
C MET A 301 -12.90 23.04 -16.18
N ARG A 302 -12.98 21.75 -15.83
CA ARG A 302 -11.96 20.72 -16.08
C ARG A 302 -10.62 20.93 -15.37
N PHE A 303 -10.61 21.64 -14.25
CA PHE A 303 -9.45 21.64 -13.37
C PHE A 303 -9.37 20.30 -12.58
N PRO A 304 -8.21 19.68 -12.46
CA PRO A 304 -8.02 18.46 -11.69
C PRO A 304 -7.87 18.77 -10.19
N TRP A 305 -8.87 19.45 -9.64
CA TRP A 305 -8.89 19.84 -8.21
C TRP A 305 -9.68 18.83 -7.39
N ALA A 306 -9.29 18.67 -6.14
CA ALA A 306 -9.91 17.76 -5.23
C ALA A 306 -9.85 18.24 -3.78
N GLU A 307 -10.85 17.87 -3.00
CA GLU A 307 -10.82 18.02 -1.54
C GLU A 307 -9.68 17.16 -0.95
N VAL A 308 -8.96 17.69 0.03
CA VAL A 308 -8.13 16.89 0.93
C VAL A 308 -9.05 16.27 1.98
N ALA A 309 -9.59 15.10 1.65
CA ALA A 309 -10.70 14.50 2.38
C ALA A 309 -10.29 14.02 3.78
N SER A 310 -11.08 14.38 4.79
CA SER A 310 -11.00 13.79 6.13
C SER A 310 -11.53 12.36 6.14
N ILE A 311 -11.22 11.59 7.22
CA ILE A 311 -11.71 10.21 7.36
C ILE A 311 -13.25 10.16 7.32
N SER A 312 -13.95 11.13 7.95
CA SER A 312 -15.41 11.22 7.91
C SER A 312 -15.94 11.44 6.47
N ARG A 313 -15.24 12.25 5.69
CA ARG A 313 -15.58 12.48 4.27
C ARG A 313 -15.33 11.23 3.42
N ILE A 314 -14.23 10.51 3.66
CA ILE A 314 -13.95 9.23 2.97
C ILE A 314 -15.06 8.22 3.27
N LEU A 315 -15.49 8.08 4.54
CA LEU A 315 -16.56 7.17 4.94
C LEU A 315 -17.92 7.54 4.31
N ALA A 316 -18.18 8.82 4.09
CA ALA A 316 -19.40 9.34 3.46
C ALA A 316 -19.32 9.45 1.93
N SER A 317 -18.18 9.12 1.31
CA SER A 317 -17.93 9.29 -0.13
C SER A 317 -18.98 8.56 -0.98
N PRO A 318 -19.76 9.28 -1.83
CA PRO A 318 -20.71 8.65 -2.76
C PRO A 318 -20.01 7.68 -3.72
N GLN A 319 -18.83 8.04 -4.22
CA GLN A 319 -18.03 7.22 -5.13
C GLN A 319 -17.65 5.88 -4.50
N LEU A 320 -17.21 5.87 -3.24
CA LEU A 320 -16.87 4.62 -2.55
C LEU A 320 -18.10 3.78 -2.23
N LYS A 321 -19.23 4.43 -1.95
CA LYS A 321 -20.52 3.77 -1.73
C LYS A 321 -21.03 3.11 -3.02
N GLU A 322 -21.06 3.82 -4.14
CA GLU A 322 -21.51 3.29 -5.44
C GLU A 322 -20.60 2.18 -5.97
N ARG A 323 -19.33 2.17 -5.57
CA ARG A 323 -18.39 1.11 -5.90
C ARG A 323 -18.41 -0.06 -4.93
N ASP A 324 -19.32 -0.10 -3.96
CA ASP A 324 -19.38 -1.14 -2.92
C ASP A 324 -18.01 -1.38 -2.28
N PHE A 325 -17.29 -0.28 -1.98
CA PHE A 325 -15.95 -0.38 -1.42
C PHE A 325 -15.97 -0.80 0.04
N TRP A 326 -16.98 -0.38 0.79
CA TRP A 326 -17.11 -0.69 2.20
C TRP A 326 -17.78 -2.05 2.40
N VAL A 327 -17.17 -2.90 3.23
CA VAL A 327 -17.73 -4.19 3.64
C VAL A 327 -18.01 -4.20 5.14
N GLU A 328 -19.07 -4.88 5.56
CA GLU A 328 -19.34 -5.13 6.97
C GLU A 328 -18.81 -6.51 7.36
N VAL A 329 -17.98 -6.56 8.38
CA VAL A 329 -17.42 -7.79 8.93
C VAL A 329 -17.86 -7.92 10.38
N GLU A 330 -18.45 -9.05 10.72
CA GLU A 330 -18.77 -9.41 12.10
C GLU A 330 -17.53 -10.01 12.77
N LEU A 331 -17.13 -9.44 13.90
CA LEU A 331 -16.04 -9.99 14.70
C LEU A 331 -16.59 -11.06 15.65
N PRO A 332 -16.16 -12.34 15.51
CA PRO A 332 -16.74 -13.46 16.27
C PRO A 332 -16.70 -13.29 17.79
N GLU A 333 -15.64 -12.67 18.32
CA GLU A 333 -15.49 -12.47 19.79
C GLU A 333 -16.53 -11.50 20.38
N SER A 334 -16.91 -10.47 19.65
CA SER A 334 -17.80 -9.41 20.16
C SER A 334 -19.22 -9.50 19.60
N GLY A 335 -19.44 -10.27 18.52
CA GLY A 335 -20.68 -10.28 17.76
C GLY A 335 -21.02 -8.92 17.10
N LYS A 336 -20.08 -7.97 17.15
CA LYS A 336 -20.27 -6.62 16.58
C LYS A 336 -19.83 -6.60 15.12
N ARG A 337 -20.59 -5.85 14.33
CA ARG A 337 -20.24 -5.57 12.93
C ARG A 337 -19.46 -4.26 12.82
N TYR A 338 -18.40 -4.32 12.05
CA TYR A 338 -17.56 -3.18 11.77
C TYR A 338 -17.43 -2.99 10.24
N LYS A 339 -17.37 -1.72 9.84
CA LYS A 339 -17.13 -1.37 8.45
C LYS A 339 -15.63 -1.39 8.16
N PHE A 340 -15.24 -2.16 7.15
CA PHE A 340 -13.85 -2.30 6.70
C PHE A 340 -13.70 -1.87 5.24
N PRO A 341 -12.47 -1.45 4.83
CA PRO A 341 -12.13 -1.31 3.43
C PRO A 341 -12.28 -2.66 2.70
N GLY A 342 -13.03 -2.65 1.61
CA GLY A 342 -13.19 -3.80 0.73
C GLY A 342 -12.12 -3.85 -0.36
N ALA A 343 -12.45 -4.59 -1.43
CA ALA A 343 -11.53 -4.81 -2.52
C ALA A 343 -11.38 -3.58 -3.42
N PRO A 344 -10.15 -3.07 -3.62
CA PRO A 344 -9.89 -1.99 -4.57
C PRO A 344 -9.99 -2.46 -6.03
N VAL A 345 -9.83 -3.75 -6.28
CA VAL A 345 -9.89 -4.38 -7.61
C VAL A 345 -11.23 -5.10 -7.79
N LYS A 346 -11.97 -4.77 -8.84
CA LYS A 346 -13.26 -5.38 -9.19
C LYS A 346 -13.07 -6.35 -10.35
N LEU A 347 -13.01 -7.65 -10.05
CA LEU A 347 -12.95 -8.71 -11.05
C LEU A 347 -14.37 -9.18 -11.39
N SER A 348 -14.73 -9.12 -12.66
CA SER A 348 -16.13 -9.36 -13.11
C SER A 348 -16.61 -10.80 -12.95
N ARG A 349 -15.70 -11.78 -12.92
CA ARG A 349 -16.05 -13.21 -12.84
C ARG A 349 -15.57 -13.90 -11.58
N SER A 350 -14.57 -13.36 -10.91
CA SER A 350 -13.94 -13.92 -9.71
C SER A 350 -13.71 -12.82 -8.69
N PRO A 351 -14.77 -12.29 -8.08
CA PRO A 351 -14.69 -11.11 -7.24
C PRO A 351 -13.76 -11.32 -6.03
N TRP A 352 -12.96 -10.31 -5.74
CA TRP A 352 -12.22 -10.22 -4.49
C TRP A 352 -13.22 -10.04 -3.35
N ARG A 353 -13.15 -10.88 -2.33
CA ARG A 353 -14.07 -10.85 -1.18
C ARG A 353 -13.29 -10.70 0.11
N VAL A 354 -13.65 -9.71 0.91
CA VAL A 354 -13.05 -9.46 2.22
C VAL A 354 -13.83 -10.22 3.30
N GLY A 355 -13.08 -10.90 4.20
CA GLY A 355 -13.68 -11.55 5.36
C GLY A 355 -14.65 -12.67 5.01
N ILE A 356 -14.28 -13.53 4.06
CA ILE A 356 -15.07 -14.73 3.75
C ILE A 356 -15.27 -15.51 5.05
N ASP A 357 -16.53 -15.80 5.33
CA ASP A 357 -16.98 -16.55 6.48
C ASP A 357 -16.27 -17.93 6.53
N ASN A 358 -15.31 -18.05 7.46
CA ASN A 358 -14.55 -19.28 7.68
C ASN A 358 -15.28 -20.26 8.60
N ASN A 359 -16.59 -20.07 8.83
CA ASN A 359 -17.45 -20.97 9.56
C ASN A 359 -17.97 -22.11 8.66
N ARG A 360 -17.07 -22.77 7.92
CA ARG A 360 -17.37 -24.06 7.27
C ARG A 360 -16.28 -25.07 7.55
#